data_1c52ef589e2f71a04186f74987bb3854
#
_entry.id   1c52ef589e2f71a04186f74987bb3854
#
_cell.length_a   1.000
_cell.length_b   1.000
_cell.length_c   1.000
_cell.angle_alpha   90.00
_cell.angle_beta   90.00
_cell.angle_gamma   90.00
#
_symmetry.space_group_name_H-M   'P 1'
#
loop_
_entity.id
_entity.type
_entity.pdbx_description
1 polymer ?
#
loop_
_entity_poly.entity_id
_entity_poly.type
_entity_poly.pdbx_seq_one_letter_code
_entity_poly.pdbx_strand_id
1 'polypeptide(L)'
;MTETAPRPTLEAVAERAGVSRATVSRVVNGAHGVRDALAERVRHAVEELGYVPNHAARSLVTRRHQAVAVVAAEPEARVFADPYFAQQLRGISKELTAHDNQLVLLLTEGREDHARVGRYLAGGHVDGALVFSLHLHDPLPGLVRSAGVPTVFGGRPDWDDGRDDVVYVDSDNRGGARSAVHHLAGLGRTRIAHITGPLDQTSAADRLAGFRDVRADAEPGLVARGDFTAGGGERAMRELLDRCPDLDAVFAANDLTAAGALRVLRERGRRVPDDVAVVGFDDMLPVAEQTDPPLTTVRQDIEGMGRLMARLLLRGLDRATPDDAEAPAPAPSGVILPTTLVHRATA
;
A
#
# COMPACT_ATOMS: atom_id res chain seq x y z
N MET A 1 -2.78 44.69 -9.18
CA MET A 1 -2.15 44.03 -8.01
C MET A 1 -3.17 44.10 -6.89
N THR A 2 -3.90 43.03 -6.65
CA THR A 2 -4.86 42.91 -5.54
C THR A 2 -4.06 42.68 -4.26
N GLU A 3 -4.06 43.68 -3.39
CA GLU A 3 -3.48 43.63 -2.06
C GLU A 3 -4.19 42.51 -1.28
N THR A 4 -3.50 41.38 -1.04
CA THR A 4 -4.04 40.28 -0.28
C THR A 4 -4.19 40.73 1.17
N ALA A 5 -5.40 40.77 1.70
CA ALA A 5 -5.63 41.12 3.09
C ALA A 5 -4.77 40.22 4.01
N PRO A 6 -4.15 40.77 5.05
CA PRO A 6 -3.32 39.99 5.96
C PRO A 6 -4.14 38.88 6.58
N ARG A 7 -3.56 37.66 6.60
CA ARG A 7 -4.23 36.48 7.21
C ARG A 7 -4.53 36.78 8.69
N PRO A 8 -5.75 36.43 9.17
CA PRO A 8 -6.09 36.61 10.57
C PRO A 8 -5.05 35.91 11.48
N THR A 9 -4.73 36.55 12.59
CA THR A 9 -3.78 36.01 13.58
C THR A 9 -4.50 35.49 14.83
N LEU A 10 -3.78 34.73 15.62
CA LEU A 10 -4.30 34.22 16.91
C LEU A 10 -4.64 35.38 17.88
N GLU A 11 -3.94 36.51 17.75
CA GLU A 11 -4.19 37.76 18.46
C GLU A 11 -5.50 38.40 18.02
N ALA A 12 -5.79 38.44 16.73
CA ALA A 12 -7.04 38.97 16.20
C ALA A 12 -8.26 38.16 16.67
N VAL A 13 -8.12 36.82 16.74
CA VAL A 13 -9.16 35.93 17.31
C VAL A 13 -9.34 36.21 18.80
N ALA A 14 -8.26 36.41 19.55
CA ALA A 14 -8.31 36.70 20.99
C ALA A 14 -9.03 38.02 21.26
N GLU A 15 -8.72 39.08 20.52
CA GLU A 15 -9.37 40.37 20.59
C GLU A 15 -10.87 40.26 20.24
N ARG A 16 -11.22 39.59 19.13
CA ARG A 16 -12.60 39.40 18.67
C ARG A 16 -13.45 38.58 19.65
N ALA A 17 -12.86 37.52 20.25
CA ALA A 17 -13.53 36.69 21.25
C ALA A 17 -13.53 37.27 22.66
N GLY A 18 -12.77 38.37 22.93
CA GLY A 18 -12.62 38.96 24.25
C GLY A 18 -12.01 38.01 25.28
N VAL A 19 -10.98 37.25 24.89
CA VAL A 19 -10.26 36.30 25.74
C VAL A 19 -8.74 36.45 25.56
N SER A 20 -7.95 35.79 26.40
CA SER A 20 -6.49 35.79 26.24
C SER A 20 -6.06 34.91 25.03
N ARG A 21 -4.91 35.25 24.43
CA ARG A 21 -4.26 34.43 23.40
C ARG A 21 -4.08 32.97 23.85
N ALA A 22 -3.73 32.75 25.12
CA ALA A 22 -3.60 31.41 25.70
C ALA A 22 -4.93 30.64 25.71
N THR A 23 -6.06 31.32 25.95
CA THR A 23 -7.40 30.73 25.88
C THR A 23 -7.75 30.32 24.46
N VAL A 24 -7.50 31.20 23.48
CA VAL A 24 -7.70 30.87 22.05
C VAL A 24 -6.85 29.66 21.66
N SER A 25 -5.56 29.66 22.00
CA SER A 25 -4.66 28.56 21.69
C SER A 25 -5.15 27.23 22.27
N ARG A 26 -5.65 27.23 23.51
CA ARG A 26 -6.23 26.01 24.14
C ARG A 26 -7.47 25.52 23.39
N VAL A 27 -8.41 26.42 23.06
CA VAL A 27 -9.64 26.05 22.35
C VAL A 27 -9.34 25.51 20.96
N VAL A 28 -8.50 26.21 20.20
CA VAL A 28 -8.11 25.84 18.83
C VAL A 28 -7.33 24.52 18.78
N ASN A 29 -6.57 24.22 19.84
CA ASN A 29 -5.83 22.96 19.96
C ASN A 29 -6.59 21.84 20.67
N GLY A 30 -7.88 22.02 20.98
CA GLY A 30 -8.71 20.98 21.61
C GLY A 30 -8.36 20.67 23.07
N ALA A 31 -7.60 21.55 23.76
CA ALA A 31 -7.19 21.31 25.13
C ALA A 31 -8.38 21.39 26.10
N HIS A 32 -8.44 20.45 27.02
CA HIS A 32 -9.47 20.44 28.09
C HIS A 32 -9.27 21.58 29.09
N GLY A 33 -10.37 21.96 29.80
CA GLY A 33 -10.30 22.93 30.90
C GLY A 33 -10.67 24.37 30.52
N VAL A 34 -11.16 24.64 29.32
CA VAL A 34 -11.80 25.91 28.97
C VAL A 34 -13.32 25.78 29.17
N ARG A 35 -13.93 26.76 29.85
CA ARG A 35 -15.41 26.79 30.05
C ARG A 35 -16.12 26.84 28.69
N ASP A 36 -17.19 26.04 28.52
CA ASP A 36 -17.93 25.91 27.27
C ASP A 36 -18.33 27.25 26.63
N ALA A 37 -18.84 28.18 27.45
CA ALA A 37 -19.22 29.52 26.97
C ALA A 37 -18.03 30.34 26.38
N LEU A 38 -16.81 30.13 26.88
CA LEU A 38 -15.61 30.78 26.30
C LEU A 38 -15.16 30.04 25.07
N ALA A 39 -15.26 28.72 25.04
CA ALA A 39 -14.93 27.92 23.88
C ALA A 39 -15.83 28.25 22.68
N GLU A 40 -17.14 28.43 22.92
CA GLU A 40 -18.10 28.85 21.88
C GLU A 40 -17.76 30.24 21.31
N ARG A 41 -17.45 31.19 22.18
CA ARG A 41 -17.05 32.54 21.73
C ARG A 41 -15.80 32.50 20.83
N VAL A 42 -14.84 31.67 21.19
CA VAL A 42 -13.62 31.51 20.38
C VAL A 42 -13.94 30.84 19.06
N ARG A 43 -14.76 29.77 19.01
CA ARG A 43 -15.15 29.09 17.76
C ARG A 43 -15.87 30.06 16.83
N HIS A 44 -16.81 30.85 17.35
CA HIS A 44 -17.51 31.87 16.57
C HIS A 44 -16.54 32.92 15.99
N ALA A 45 -15.59 33.42 16.78
CA ALA A 45 -14.58 34.36 16.31
C ALA A 45 -13.64 33.76 15.24
N VAL A 46 -13.28 32.48 15.36
CA VAL A 46 -12.51 31.73 14.36
C VAL A 46 -13.25 31.66 13.03
N GLU A 47 -14.55 31.28 13.06
CA GLU A 47 -15.39 31.22 11.86
C GLU A 47 -15.58 32.59 11.22
N GLU A 48 -15.91 33.62 12.01
CA GLU A 48 -16.15 34.98 11.52
C GLU A 48 -14.93 35.59 10.85
N LEU A 49 -13.75 35.39 11.42
CA LEU A 49 -12.49 35.89 10.88
C LEU A 49 -11.89 35.01 9.80
N GLY A 50 -12.40 33.79 9.59
CA GLY A 50 -11.79 32.81 8.70
C GLY A 50 -10.39 32.42 9.16
N TYR A 51 -10.15 32.41 10.49
CA TYR A 51 -8.84 32.06 11.02
C TYR A 51 -8.55 30.57 10.84
N VAL A 52 -7.46 30.26 10.16
CA VAL A 52 -6.93 28.91 10.03
C VAL A 52 -5.71 28.76 10.93
N PRO A 53 -5.69 27.81 11.87
CA PRO A 53 -4.54 27.57 12.72
C PRO A 53 -3.26 27.34 11.90
N ASN A 54 -2.18 28.00 12.32
CA ASN A 54 -0.89 27.81 11.66
C ASN A 54 -0.27 26.45 12.08
N HIS A 55 -0.29 25.49 11.17
CA HIS A 55 0.28 24.18 11.40
C HIS A 55 1.76 24.22 11.82
N ALA A 56 2.56 25.13 11.26
CA ALA A 56 3.97 25.28 11.64
C ALA A 56 4.13 25.75 13.10
N ALA A 57 3.24 26.63 13.58
CA ALA A 57 3.25 27.06 14.98
C ALA A 57 2.77 25.95 15.93
N ARG A 58 1.82 25.13 15.47
CA ARG A 58 1.29 23.98 16.21
C ARG A 58 2.34 22.87 16.33
N SER A 59 3.04 22.55 15.24
CA SER A 59 4.08 21.52 15.23
C SER A 59 5.25 21.83 16.17
N LEU A 60 5.60 23.10 16.36
CA LEU A 60 6.60 23.53 17.35
C LEU A 60 6.17 23.23 18.80
N VAL A 61 4.88 23.27 19.09
CA VAL A 61 4.35 23.01 20.44
C VAL A 61 4.10 21.53 20.67
N THR A 62 3.46 20.86 19.70
CA THR A 62 3.06 19.46 19.81
C THR A 62 4.18 18.49 19.41
N ARG A 63 5.23 18.97 18.75
CA ARG A 63 6.27 18.17 18.09
C ARG A 63 5.71 17.15 17.09
N ARG A 64 4.50 17.43 16.53
CA ARG A 64 3.84 16.61 15.52
C ARG A 64 3.47 17.45 14.31
N HIS A 65 3.74 16.92 13.13
CA HIS A 65 3.46 17.56 11.85
C HIS A 65 2.07 17.21 11.31
N GLN A 66 1.41 16.19 11.89
CA GLN A 66 0.16 15.61 11.40
C GLN A 66 0.25 15.24 9.92
N ALA A 67 1.39 14.72 9.53
CA ALA A 67 1.69 14.30 8.18
C ALA A 67 2.43 12.96 8.20
N VAL A 68 2.04 12.06 7.30
CA VAL A 68 2.63 10.74 7.11
C VAL A 68 3.13 10.63 5.67
N ALA A 69 4.39 10.25 5.51
CA ALA A 69 4.95 9.93 4.20
C ALA A 69 4.45 8.57 3.73
N VAL A 70 4.03 8.49 2.48
CA VAL A 70 3.75 7.23 1.78
C VAL A 70 4.77 7.11 0.66
N VAL A 71 5.68 6.15 0.78
CA VAL A 71 6.80 5.94 -0.14
C VAL A 71 6.52 4.70 -0.98
N ALA A 72 6.41 4.87 -2.29
CA ALA A 72 6.31 3.77 -3.24
C ALA A 72 7.63 3.62 -4.02
N ALA A 73 8.26 2.44 -3.90
CA ALA A 73 9.52 2.11 -4.57
C ALA A 73 9.28 1.59 -5.99
N GLU A 74 8.61 2.39 -6.81
CA GLU A 74 8.22 2.04 -8.17
C GLU A 74 8.24 3.26 -9.09
N PRO A 75 8.45 3.05 -10.40
CA PRO A 75 8.31 4.11 -11.39
C PRO A 75 6.94 4.80 -11.33
N GLU A 76 6.94 6.12 -11.49
CA GLU A 76 5.71 6.93 -11.45
C GLU A 76 4.63 6.38 -12.40
N ALA A 77 5.02 6.05 -13.64
CA ALA A 77 4.10 5.51 -14.63
C ALA A 77 3.39 4.23 -14.15
N ARG A 78 4.08 3.38 -13.37
CA ARG A 78 3.50 2.17 -12.80
C ARG A 78 2.54 2.48 -11.67
N VAL A 79 2.93 3.35 -10.74
CA VAL A 79 2.10 3.71 -9.57
C VAL A 79 0.75 4.26 -10.01
N PHE A 80 0.69 5.05 -11.08
CA PHE A 80 -0.55 5.63 -11.58
C PHE A 80 -1.33 4.74 -12.56
N ALA A 81 -0.69 3.77 -13.22
CA ALA A 81 -1.34 2.89 -14.15
C ALA A 81 -1.91 1.60 -13.51
N ASP A 82 -1.35 1.16 -12.39
CA ASP A 82 -1.76 -0.08 -11.72
C ASP A 82 -2.80 0.22 -10.62
N PRO A 83 -4.04 -0.29 -10.74
CA PRO A 83 -5.10 -0.08 -9.74
C PRO A 83 -4.76 -0.57 -8.33
N TYR A 84 -3.78 -1.45 -8.17
CA TYR A 84 -3.29 -1.92 -6.87
C TYR A 84 -2.88 -0.74 -5.98
N PHE A 85 -2.05 0.16 -6.51
CA PHE A 85 -1.57 1.33 -5.75
C PHE A 85 -2.71 2.28 -5.38
N ALA A 86 -3.65 2.50 -6.30
CA ALA A 86 -4.81 3.36 -6.02
C ALA A 86 -5.68 2.81 -4.88
N GLN A 87 -5.90 1.49 -4.81
CA GLN A 87 -6.65 0.87 -3.73
C GLN A 87 -5.90 0.96 -2.38
N GLN A 88 -4.59 0.71 -2.37
CA GLN A 88 -3.78 0.82 -1.17
C GLN A 88 -3.73 2.25 -0.64
N LEU A 89 -3.48 3.23 -1.52
CA LEU A 89 -3.49 4.65 -1.17
C LEU A 89 -4.86 5.10 -0.64
N ARG A 90 -5.97 4.58 -1.19
CA ARG A 90 -7.32 4.86 -0.70
C ARG A 90 -7.50 4.39 0.74
N GLY A 91 -7.06 3.18 1.06
CA GLY A 91 -7.11 2.64 2.42
C GLY A 91 -6.31 3.49 3.41
N ILE A 92 -5.07 3.82 3.04
CA ILE A 92 -4.18 4.70 3.82
C ILE A 92 -4.83 6.07 4.03
N SER A 93 -5.28 6.72 2.96
CA SER A 93 -5.87 8.06 3.01
C SER A 93 -7.10 8.12 3.91
N LYS A 94 -8.00 7.13 3.82
CA LYS A 94 -9.19 7.06 4.70
C LYS A 94 -8.82 7.01 6.17
N GLU A 95 -7.83 6.19 6.55
CA GLU A 95 -7.42 6.05 7.95
C GLU A 95 -6.69 7.32 8.44
N LEU A 96 -5.78 7.89 7.64
CA LEU A 96 -5.08 9.12 7.99
C LEU A 96 -6.03 10.30 8.15
N THR A 97 -6.99 10.48 7.23
CA THR A 97 -7.98 11.55 7.29
C THR A 97 -8.89 11.41 8.52
N ALA A 98 -9.28 10.19 8.90
CA ALA A 98 -10.07 9.95 10.12
C ALA A 98 -9.34 10.36 11.42
N HIS A 99 -8.02 10.53 11.36
CA HIS A 99 -7.16 10.94 12.48
C HIS A 99 -6.49 12.31 12.24
N ASP A 100 -7.06 13.17 11.38
CA ASP A 100 -6.54 14.51 11.05
C ASP A 100 -5.07 14.54 10.58
N ASN A 101 -4.62 13.47 9.92
CA ASN A 101 -3.28 13.39 9.34
C ASN A 101 -3.31 13.59 7.82
N GLN A 102 -2.30 14.29 7.29
CA GLN A 102 -2.09 14.48 5.85
C GLN A 102 -1.27 13.33 5.27
N LEU A 103 -1.57 12.96 4.03
CA LEU A 103 -0.78 12.01 3.25
C LEU A 103 0.18 12.79 2.34
N VAL A 104 1.47 12.47 2.42
CA VAL A 104 2.51 12.99 1.53
C VAL A 104 3.04 11.83 0.69
N LEU A 105 2.70 11.81 -0.60
CA LEU A 105 3.16 10.76 -1.52
C LEU A 105 4.57 11.07 -2.02
N LEU A 106 5.48 10.12 -1.85
CA LEU A 106 6.86 10.17 -2.32
C LEU A 106 7.12 8.97 -3.24
N LEU A 107 7.49 9.23 -4.48
CA LEU A 107 7.81 8.21 -5.48
C LEU A 107 9.32 8.12 -5.64
N THR A 108 9.84 6.90 -5.82
CA THR A 108 11.28 6.67 -6.00
C THR A 108 11.52 5.70 -7.14
N GLU A 109 12.34 6.08 -8.09
CA GLU A 109 12.73 5.25 -9.24
C GLU A 109 14.23 4.96 -9.32
N GLY A 110 15.05 5.62 -8.50
CA GLY A 110 16.49 5.46 -8.56
C GLY A 110 17.24 6.11 -7.41
N ARG A 111 18.58 6.01 -7.44
CA ARG A 111 19.45 6.46 -6.33
C ARG A 111 19.26 7.91 -5.93
N GLU A 112 19.02 8.81 -6.89
CA GLU A 112 18.83 10.24 -6.62
C GLU A 112 17.53 10.48 -5.87
N ASP A 113 16.46 9.80 -6.26
CA ASP A 113 15.17 9.84 -5.58
C ASP A 113 15.26 9.26 -4.17
N HIS A 114 15.93 8.13 -4.00
CA HIS A 114 16.15 7.55 -2.67
C HIS A 114 16.85 8.54 -1.74
N ALA A 115 17.91 9.21 -2.22
CA ALA A 115 18.63 10.21 -1.43
C ALA A 115 17.73 11.43 -1.11
N ARG A 116 16.89 11.86 -2.06
CA ARG A 116 15.91 12.95 -1.87
C ARG A 116 14.88 12.57 -0.80
N VAL A 117 14.29 11.38 -0.89
CA VAL A 117 13.33 10.87 0.10
C VAL A 117 13.99 10.74 1.47
N GLY A 118 15.19 10.17 1.56
CA GLY A 118 15.93 10.07 2.83
C GLY A 118 16.16 11.44 3.49
N ARG A 119 16.56 12.45 2.73
CA ARG A 119 16.72 13.83 3.24
C ARG A 119 15.38 14.43 3.68
N TYR A 120 14.30 14.21 2.94
CA TYR A 120 12.98 14.72 3.30
C TYR A 120 12.49 14.11 4.62
N LEU A 121 12.65 12.79 4.79
CA LEU A 121 12.29 12.08 6.03
C LEU A 121 13.13 12.56 7.21
N ALA A 122 14.45 12.68 7.03
CA ALA A 122 15.34 13.17 8.07
C ALA A 122 15.12 14.65 8.43
N GLY A 123 14.52 15.43 7.53
CA GLY A 123 14.20 16.84 7.74
C GLY A 123 13.03 17.09 8.71
N GLY A 124 12.39 16.05 9.23
CA GLY A 124 11.32 16.17 10.22
C GLY A 124 10.05 16.81 9.67
N HIS A 125 9.70 16.56 8.41
CA HIS A 125 8.48 17.09 7.77
C HIS A 125 7.26 16.19 7.97
N VAL A 126 7.47 14.97 8.46
CA VAL A 126 6.45 13.95 8.68
C VAL A 126 6.67 13.26 10.02
N ASP A 127 5.61 12.72 10.59
CA ASP A 127 5.66 12.03 11.88
C ASP A 127 6.01 10.55 11.73
N GLY A 128 5.76 9.99 10.55
CA GLY A 128 6.01 8.58 10.25
C GLY A 128 6.00 8.31 8.75
N ALA A 129 6.34 7.07 8.39
CA ALA A 129 6.37 6.63 7.00
C ALA A 129 5.66 5.29 6.80
N LEU A 130 4.99 5.13 5.66
CA LEU A 130 4.48 3.89 5.13
C LEU A 130 5.26 3.59 3.84
N VAL A 131 5.91 2.44 3.76
CA VAL A 131 6.77 2.10 2.62
C VAL A 131 6.28 0.79 2.02
N PHE A 132 6.08 0.72 0.71
CA PHE A 132 5.63 -0.49 0.04
C PHE A 132 6.24 -0.66 -1.35
N SER A 133 6.05 -1.86 -1.92
CA SER A 133 6.62 -2.27 -3.21
C SER A 133 8.15 -2.26 -3.21
N LEU A 134 8.74 -2.80 -2.14
CA LEU A 134 10.19 -2.92 -2.03
C LEU A 134 10.72 -4.03 -2.93
N HIS A 135 11.84 -3.75 -3.56
CA HIS A 135 12.66 -4.72 -4.26
C HIS A 135 13.81 -5.23 -3.39
N LEU A 136 14.34 -6.40 -3.72
CA LEU A 136 15.51 -6.96 -3.04
C LEU A 136 16.70 -5.97 -3.14
N HIS A 137 17.40 -5.77 -2.05
CA HIS A 137 18.50 -4.81 -1.92
C HIS A 137 18.08 -3.33 -2.09
N ASP A 138 16.80 -2.99 -1.92
CA ASP A 138 16.36 -1.59 -1.93
C ASP A 138 17.02 -0.83 -0.76
N PRO A 139 17.61 0.36 -1.01
CA PRO A 139 18.23 1.16 0.03
C PRO A 139 17.23 1.87 0.96
N LEU A 140 15.95 2.00 0.56
CA LEU A 140 14.93 2.73 1.32
C LEU A 140 14.81 2.28 2.78
N PRO A 141 14.79 1.00 3.11
CA PRO A 141 14.71 0.58 4.50
C PRO A 141 15.86 1.10 5.38
N GLY A 142 17.07 1.10 4.84
CA GLY A 142 18.24 1.68 5.51
C GLY A 142 18.12 3.20 5.68
N LEU A 143 17.65 3.89 4.66
CA LEU A 143 17.46 5.35 4.67
C LEU A 143 16.39 5.78 5.67
N VAL A 144 15.23 5.10 5.68
CA VAL A 144 14.13 5.37 6.63
C VAL A 144 14.61 5.17 8.07
N ARG A 145 15.32 4.10 8.32
CA ARG A 145 15.92 3.80 9.63
C ARG A 145 16.92 4.89 10.06
N SER A 146 17.81 5.28 9.15
CA SER A 146 18.80 6.33 9.43
C SER A 146 18.15 7.69 9.70
N ALA A 147 16.97 7.94 9.12
CA ALA A 147 16.17 9.13 9.39
C ALA A 147 15.48 9.09 10.78
N GLY A 148 15.43 7.91 11.45
CA GLY A 148 14.79 7.76 12.75
C GLY A 148 13.25 7.91 12.71
N VAL A 149 12.63 7.72 11.55
CA VAL A 149 11.19 7.90 11.35
C VAL A 149 10.46 6.58 11.60
N PRO A 150 9.46 6.53 12.51
CA PRO A 150 8.60 5.37 12.71
C PRO A 150 8.01 4.90 11.38
N THR A 151 8.12 3.60 11.10
CA THR A 151 7.77 3.08 9.76
C THR A 151 7.01 1.78 9.83
N VAL A 152 6.01 1.63 8.96
CA VAL A 152 5.32 0.36 8.68
C VAL A 152 5.49 0.02 7.21
N PHE A 153 5.84 -1.24 6.92
CA PHE A 153 6.05 -1.74 5.57
C PHE A 153 4.81 -2.46 5.03
N GLY A 154 4.51 -2.25 3.76
CA GLY A 154 3.55 -3.03 2.99
C GLY A 154 4.26 -4.08 2.16
N GLY A 155 3.98 -5.34 2.48
CA GLY A 155 4.78 -6.48 2.05
C GLY A 155 5.83 -6.88 3.08
N ARG A 156 6.08 -8.18 3.21
CA ARG A 156 7.11 -8.73 4.08
C ARG A 156 8.49 -8.34 3.54
N PRO A 157 9.32 -7.63 4.31
CA PRO A 157 10.68 -7.34 3.88
C PRO A 157 11.52 -8.62 3.84
N ASP A 158 12.40 -8.73 2.86
CA ASP A 158 13.36 -9.84 2.75
C ASP A 158 14.75 -9.41 3.27
N TRP A 159 14.80 -9.06 4.55
CA TRP A 159 16.05 -8.71 5.22
C TRP A 159 16.42 -9.80 6.20
N ASP A 160 17.56 -10.39 5.96
CA ASP A 160 18.18 -11.36 6.86
C ASP A 160 19.13 -10.63 7.83
N ASP A 161 18.68 -9.54 8.45
CA ASP A 161 19.48 -8.79 9.42
C ASP A 161 19.17 -9.17 10.90
N GLY A 162 18.40 -10.24 11.09
CA GLY A 162 18.11 -10.83 12.41
C GLY A 162 17.28 -9.94 13.32
N ARG A 163 16.48 -9.01 12.77
CA ARG A 163 15.70 -8.05 13.55
C ARG A 163 14.22 -8.42 13.59
N ASP A 164 13.70 -8.54 14.80
CA ASP A 164 12.29 -8.80 15.08
C ASP A 164 11.45 -7.51 15.24
N ASP A 165 12.06 -6.32 15.08
CA ASP A 165 11.42 -5.02 15.36
C ASP A 165 10.76 -4.34 14.14
N VAL A 166 10.75 -5.02 12.99
CA VAL A 166 10.17 -4.47 11.76
C VAL A 166 8.67 -4.72 11.71
N VAL A 167 7.88 -3.64 11.69
CA VAL A 167 6.42 -3.73 11.56
C VAL A 167 6.03 -3.76 10.08
N TYR A 168 5.31 -4.81 9.66
CA TYR A 168 4.80 -4.92 8.29
C TYR A 168 3.40 -5.52 8.23
N VAL A 169 2.71 -5.25 7.14
CA VAL A 169 1.44 -5.87 6.75
C VAL A 169 1.61 -6.49 5.38
N ASP A 170 1.29 -7.77 5.25
CA ASP A 170 1.35 -8.49 3.97
C ASP A 170 0.11 -9.35 3.78
N SER A 171 -0.09 -9.90 2.59
CA SER A 171 -1.10 -10.90 2.29
C SER A 171 -0.49 -12.30 2.32
N ASP A 172 -1.31 -13.32 2.56
CA ASP A 172 -0.88 -14.72 2.41
C ASP A 172 -0.67 -15.06 0.93
N ASN A 173 0.45 -14.54 0.39
CA ASN A 173 0.83 -14.73 -1.00
C ASN A 173 1.05 -16.20 -1.35
N ARG A 174 1.73 -16.94 -0.46
CA ARG A 174 2.03 -18.37 -0.68
C ARG A 174 0.78 -19.24 -0.58
N GLY A 175 -0.07 -19.01 0.43
CA GLY A 175 -1.32 -19.76 0.60
C GLY A 175 -2.33 -19.44 -0.50
N GLY A 176 -2.44 -18.18 -0.92
CA GLY A 176 -3.28 -17.76 -2.05
C GLY A 176 -2.86 -18.43 -3.36
N ALA A 177 -1.55 -18.46 -3.65
CA ALA A 177 -1.01 -19.13 -4.83
C ALA A 177 -1.29 -20.65 -4.78
N ARG A 178 -1.10 -21.29 -3.63
CA ARG A 178 -1.48 -22.70 -3.44
C ARG A 178 -2.95 -22.95 -3.75
N SER A 179 -3.84 -22.07 -3.27
CA SER A 179 -5.28 -22.18 -3.50
C SER A 179 -5.61 -22.08 -4.99
N ALA A 180 -4.98 -21.12 -5.72
CA ALA A 180 -5.14 -20.99 -7.16
C ALA A 180 -4.71 -22.24 -7.93
N VAL A 181 -3.54 -22.79 -7.59
CA VAL A 181 -2.99 -23.96 -8.29
C VAL A 181 -3.74 -25.25 -7.92
N HIS A 182 -4.17 -25.40 -6.67
CA HIS A 182 -5.05 -26.52 -6.27
C HIS A 182 -6.39 -26.48 -7.01
N HIS A 183 -6.96 -25.28 -7.22
CA HIS A 183 -8.18 -25.15 -8.01
C HIS A 183 -7.97 -25.63 -9.45
N LEU A 184 -6.92 -25.15 -10.13
CA LEU A 184 -6.59 -25.59 -11.49
C LEU A 184 -6.38 -27.12 -11.58
N ALA A 185 -5.62 -27.68 -10.63
CA ALA A 185 -5.41 -29.14 -10.56
C ALA A 185 -6.72 -29.89 -10.30
N GLY A 186 -7.61 -29.36 -9.45
CA GLY A 186 -8.94 -29.90 -9.17
C GLY A 186 -9.88 -29.92 -10.38
N LEU A 187 -9.67 -29.01 -11.35
CA LEU A 187 -10.36 -29.03 -12.66
C LEU A 187 -9.78 -30.08 -13.64
N GLY A 188 -8.81 -30.88 -13.17
CA GLY A 188 -8.14 -31.90 -13.99
C GLY A 188 -7.03 -31.35 -14.88
N ARG A 189 -6.57 -30.09 -14.66
CA ARG A 189 -5.48 -29.51 -15.43
C ARG A 189 -4.16 -30.12 -14.98
N THR A 190 -3.34 -30.56 -15.92
CA THR A 190 -2.11 -31.32 -15.68
C THR A 190 -0.86 -30.56 -16.05
N ARG A 191 -0.91 -29.72 -17.08
CA ARG A 191 0.21 -28.89 -17.54
C ARG A 191 0.00 -27.42 -17.17
N ILE A 192 0.03 -27.16 -15.85
CA ILE A 192 -0.21 -25.84 -15.28
C ILE A 192 1.06 -25.00 -15.36
N ALA A 193 1.03 -23.88 -16.08
CA ALA A 193 2.13 -22.93 -16.14
C ALA A 193 1.95 -21.82 -15.08
N HIS A 194 3.06 -21.13 -14.76
CA HIS A 194 3.07 -19.94 -13.90
C HIS A 194 3.78 -18.77 -14.59
N ILE A 195 3.09 -17.63 -14.68
CA ILE A 195 3.71 -16.36 -15.06
C ILE A 195 3.98 -15.58 -13.77
N THR A 196 5.27 -15.39 -13.42
CA THR A 196 5.68 -14.75 -12.17
C THR A 196 5.52 -13.23 -12.23
N GLY A 197 5.59 -12.54 -11.07
CA GLY A 197 6.00 -11.14 -10.99
C GLY A 197 7.53 -11.01 -10.95
N PRO A 198 8.05 -9.79 -10.65
CA PRO A 198 9.47 -9.58 -10.38
C PRO A 198 9.92 -10.39 -9.17
N LEU A 199 10.85 -11.33 -9.36
CA LEU A 199 11.26 -12.26 -8.28
C LEU A 199 12.15 -11.61 -7.21
N ASP A 200 12.51 -10.36 -7.39
CA ASP A 200 13.13 -9.51 -6.39
C ASP A 200 12.12 -8.80 -5.47
N GLN A 201 10.81 -9.09 -5.64
CA GLN A 201 9.76 -8.76 -4.68
C GLN A 201 9.29 -10.01 -3.95
N THR A 202 9.18 -9.94 -2.62
CA THR A 202 8.79 -11.08 -1.77
C THR A 202 7.43 -11.64 -2.14
N SER A 203 6.46 -10.81 -2.51
CA SER A 203 5.14 -11.25 -2.96
C SER A 203 5.21 -12.17 -4.19
N ALA A 204 6.03 -11.83 -5.17
CA ALA A 204 6.22 -12.66 -6.37
C ALA A 204 6.97 -13.96 -6.06
N ALA A 205 8.00 -13.89 -5.22
CA ALA A 205 8.75 -15.07 -4.77
C ALA A 205 7.85 -16.04 -3.97
N ASP A 206 7.01 -15.52 -3.08
CA ASP A 206 6.06 -16.32 -2.30
C ASP A 206 4.97 -16.94 -3.18
N ARG A 207 4.46 -16.23 -4.20
CA ARG A 207 3.49 -16.79 -5.17
C ARG A 207 4.13 -17.92 -5.99
N LEU A 208 5.38 -17.76 -6.41
CA LEU A 208 6.13 -18.83 -7.08
C LEU A 208 6.39 -20.03 -6.14
N ALA A 209 6.72 -19.77 -4.87
CA ALA A 209 6.88 -20.84 -3.87
C ALA A 209 5.56 -21.59 -3.66
N GLY A 210 4.42 -20.89 -3.55
CA GLY A 210 3.10 -21.50 -3.45
C GLY A 210 2.72 -22.33 -4.68
N PHE A 211 3.08 -21.88 -5.89
CA PHE A 211 2.95 -22.69 -7.11
C PHE A 211 3.77 -23.97 -7.01
N ARG A 212 5.03 -23.90 -6.60
CA ARG A 212 5.93 -25.05 -6.45
C ARG A 212 5.52 -26.00 -5.33
N ASP A 213 4.89 -25.53 -4.28
CA ASP A 213 4.34 -26.40 -3.21
C ASP A 213 3.32 -27.42 -3.75
N VAL A 214 2.56 -27.04 -4.78
CA VAL A 214 1.53 -27.89 -5.38
C VAL A 214 2.07 -28.61 -6.63
N ARG A 215 2.97 -27.99 -7.35
CA ARG A 215 3.56 -28.48 -8.60
C ARG A 215 5.09 -28.56 -8.48
N ALA A 216 5.53 -29.36 -7.49
CA ALA A 216 6.96 -29.65 -7.31
C ALA A 216 7.57 -30.38 -8.52
N ASP A 217 6.73 -31.06 -9.29
CA ASP A 217 7.05 -31.80 -10.51
C ASP A 217 7.02 -30.92 -11.78
N ALA A 218 6.65 -29.63 -11.68
CA ALA A 218 6.54 -28.76 -12.83
C ALA A 218 7.90 -28.62 -13.54
N GLU A 219 7.90 -28.89 -14.84
CA GLU A 219 9.06 -28.66 -15.68
C GLU A 219 9.48 -27.17 -15.62
N PRO A 220 10.79 -26.85 -15.62
CA PRO A 220 11.26 -25.45 -15.63
C PRO A 220 10.65 -24.62 -16.78
N GLY A 221 10.31 -25.29 -17.89
CA GLY A 221 9.66 -24.71 -19.06
C GLY A 221 8.27 -24.13 -18.80
N LEU A 222 7.57 -24.55 -17.74
CA LEU A 222 6.24 -24.07 -17.36
C LEU A 222 6.27 -22.81 -16.49
N VAL A 223 7.44 -22.24 -16.20
CA VAL A 223 7.55 -20.97 -15.47
C VAL A 223 8.14 -19.91 -16.39
N ALA A 224 7.43 -18.79 -16.59
CA ALA A 224 7.90 -17.62 -17.33
C ALA A 224 7.95 -16.40 -16.44
N ARG A 225 8.87 -15.48 -16.70
CA ARG A 225 9.03 -14.24 -15.93
C ARG A 225 8.11 -13.14 -16.45
N GLY A 226 7.29 -12.62 -15.59
CA GLY A 226 6.53 -11.38 -15.78
C GLY A 226 7.06 -10.25 -14.89
N ASP A 227 6.33 -9.14 -14.89
CA ASP A 227 6.68 -7.90 -14.22
C ASP A 227 5.45 -7.21 -13.58
N PHE A 228 4.39 -7.97 -13.30
CA PHE A 228 3.08 -7.51 -12.83
C PHE A 228 2.31 -6.61 -13.81
N THR A 229 2.79 -6.41 -15.04
CA THR A 229 2.09 -5.64 -16.06
C THR A 229 1.37 -6.52 -17.09
N ALA A 230 0.38 -5.98 -17.77
CA ALA A 230 -0.29 -6.68 -18.86
C ALA A 230 0.70 -7.00 -20.01
N GLY A 231 1.59 -6.06 -20.36
CA GLY A 231 2.63 -6.27 -21.36
C GLY A 231 3.61 -7.38 -20.98
N GLY A 232 3.99 -7.48 -19.70
CA GLY A 232 4.79 -8.59 -19.18
C GLY A 232 4.07 -9.93 -19.28
N GLY A 233 2.76 -9.93 -18.95
CA GLY A 233 1.89 -11.09 -19.12
C GLY A 233 1.81 -11.56 -20.59
N GLU A 234 1.68 -10.63 -21.52
CA GLU A 234 1.69 -10.96 -22.96
C GLU A 234 3.01 -11.61 -23.43
N ARG A 235 4.14 -11.02 -23.06
CA ARG A 235 5.47 -11.56 -23.42
C ARG A 235 5.65 -12.97 -22.85
N ALA A 236 5.37 -13.13 -21.56
CA ALA A 236 5.50 -14.40 -20.86
C ALA A 236 4.56 -15.48 -21.42
N MET A 237 3.33 -15.12 -21.79
CA MET A 237 2.37 -16.07 -22.36
C MET A 237 2.79 -16.54 -23.76
N ARG A 238 3.30 -15.64 -24.62
CA ARG A 238 3.87 -16.05 -25.93
C ARG A 238 5.03 -17.01 -25.75
N GLU A 239 5.96 -16.71 -24.85
CA GLU A 239 7.08 -17.58 -24.52
C GLU A 239 6.62 -18.97 -24.03
N LEU A 240 5.61 -19.02 -23.15
CA LEU A 240 5.05 -20.29 -22.66
C LEU A 240 4.41 -21.11 -23.77
N LEU A 241 3.61 -20.50 -24.65
CA LEU A 241 2.95 -21.22 -25.75
C LEU A 241 3.95 -21.70 -26.81
N ASP A 242 5.03 -20.97 -27.06
CA ASP A 242 6.07 -21.38 -27.98
C ASP A 242 6.91 -22.54 -27.42
N ARG A 243 7.11 -22.60 -26.11
CA ARG A 243 7.91 -23.60 -25.39
C ARG A 243 7.11 -24.83 -24.98
N CYS A 244 5.86 -24.61 -24.53
CA CYS A 244 4.95 -25.63 -24.02
C CYS A 244 3.57 -25.47 -24.68
N PRO A 245 3.41 -25.84 -25.98
CA PRO A 245 2.18 -25.60 -26.73
C PRO A 245 0.99 -26.43 -26.21
N ASP A 246 1.23 -27.42 -25.40
CA ASP A 246 0.26 -28.32 -24.77
C ASP A 246 -0.12 -27.94 -23.33
N LEU A 247 0.29 -26.74 -22.84
CA LEU A 247 -0.17 -26.25 -21.56
C LEU A 247 -1.70 -26.10 -21.55
N ASP A 248 -2.32 -26.48 -20.42
CA ASP A 248 -3.77 -26.53 -20.24
C ASP A 248 -4.29 -25.58 -19.14
N ALA A 249 -3.38 -24.93 -18.40
CA ALA A 249 -3.75 -23.91 -17.44
C ALA A 249 -2.58 -22.93 -17.16
N VAL A 250 -2.93 -21.73 -16.69
CA VAL A 250 -1.99 -20.67 -16.27
C VAL A 250 -2.42 -20.08 -14.94
N PHE A 251 -1.51 -20.07 -13.97
CA PHE A 251 -1.58 -19.21 -12.81
C PHE A 251 -0.73 -17.96 -13.09
N ALA A 252 -1.38 -16.80 -13.24
CA ALA A 252 -0.71 -15.51 -13.43
C ALA A 252 -0.51 -14.81 -12.07
N ALA A 253 0.66 -14.19 -11.90
CA ALA A 253 1.05 -13.60 -10.62
C ALA A 253 0.13 -12.47 -10.16
N ASN A 254 -0.56 -11.76 -11.07
CA ASN A 254 -1.62 -10.80 -10.76
C ASN A 254 -2.64 -10.69 -11.90
N ASP A 255 -3.70 -9.90 -11.68
CA ASP A 255 -4.79 -9.74 -12.65
C ASP A 255 -4.36 -9.02 -13.93
N LEU A 256 -3.44 -8.05 -13.86
CA LEU A 256 -2.90 -7.40 -15.04
C LEU A 256 -2.11 -8.39 -15.92
N THR A 257 -1.27 -9.20 -15.30
CA THR A 257 -0.54 -10.28 -15.97
C THR A 257 -1.51 -11.29 -16.61
N ALA A 258 -2.58 -11.66 -15.88
CA ALA A 258 -3.63 -12.54 -16.39
C ALA A 258 -4.35 -11.92 -17.61
N ALA A 259 -4.70 -10.63 -17.56
CA ALA A 259 -5.32 -9.93 -18.67
C ALA A 259 -4.43 -9.92 -19.93
N GLY A 260 -3.12 -9.74 -19.76
CA GLY A 260 -2.14 -9.88 -20.84
C GLY A 260 -2.10 -11.31 -21.40
N ALA A 261 -2.08 -12.32 -20.53
CA ALA A 261 -2.11 -13.72 -20.95
C ALA A 261 -3.39 -14.08 -21.72
N LEU A 262 -4.56 -13.64 -21.25
CA LEU A 262 -5.85 -13.85 -21.92
C LEU A 262 -5.86 -13.26 -23.34
N ARG A 263 -5.26 -12.08 -23.53
CA ARG A 263 -5.14 -11.46 -24.86
C ARG A 263 -4.36 -12.35 -25.82
N VAL A 264 -3.21 -12.88 -25.39
CA VAL A 264 -2.36 -13.76 -26.21
C VAL A 264 -3.07 -15.10 -26.49
N LEU A 265 -3.74 -15.70 -25.51
CA LEU A 265 -4.52 -16.92 -25.72
C LEU A 265 -5.57 -16.72 -26.82
N ARG A 266 -6.31 -15.60 -26.78
CA ARG A 266 -7.29 -15.23 -27.83
C ARG A 266 -6.62 -15.05 -29.19
N GLU A 267 -5.48 -14.33 -29.27
CA GLU A 267 -4.70 -14.17 -30.53
C GLU A 267 -4.25 -15.50 -31.11
N ARG A 268 -3.96 -16.49 -30.27
CA ARG A 268 -3.53 -17.84 -30.67
C ARG A 268 -4.68 -18.82 -30.85
N GLY A 269 -5.95 -18.35 -30.79
CA GLY A 269 -7.14 -19.16 -30.99
C GLY A 269 -7.41 -20.18 -29.88
N ARG A 270 -6.82 -19.99 -28.70
CA ARG A 270 -7.08 -20.84 -27.53
C ARG A 270 -8.33 -20.38 -26.78
N ARG A 271 -9.25 -21.29 -26.55
CA ARG A 271 -10.49 -21.01 -25.80
C ARG A 271 -10.21 -21.04 -24.29
N VAL A 272 -10.72 -20.05 -23.58
CA VAL A 272 -10.65 -19.98 -22.11
C VAL A 272 -12.08 -20.11 -21.58
N PRO A 273 -12.34 -21.06 -20.66
CA PRO A 273 -11.42 -21.98 -19.99
C PRO A 273 -11.19 -23.32 -20.71
N ASP A 274 -11.86 -23.63 -21.82
CA ASP A 274 -11.92 -24.97 -22.40
C ASP A 274 -10.53 -25.56 -22.72
N ASP A 275 -9.73 -24.82 -23.51
CA ASP A 275 -8.40 -25.28 -23.92
C ASP A 275 -7.35 -24.89 -22.85
N VAL A 276 -7.47 -23.69 -22.23
CA VAL A 276 -6.55 -23.20 -21.21
C VAL A 276 -7.31 -22.47 -20.11
N ALA A 277 -7.30 -22.98 -18.88
CA ALA A 277 -7.87 -22.29 -17.73
C ALA A 277 -6.88 -21.23 -17.21
N VAL A 278 -7.39 -20.08 -16.72
CA VAL A 278 -6.56 -18.99 -16.23
C VAL A 278 -7.03 -18.53 -14.85
N VAL A 279 -6.09 -18.41 -13.90
CA VAL A 279 -6.33 -17.82 -12.57
C VAL A 279 -5.36 -16.67 -12.34
N GLY A 280 -5.88 -15.53 -11.91
CA GLY A 280 -5.13 -14.33 -11.52
C GLY A 280 -4.87 -14.24 -10.00
N PHE A 281 -4.47 -13.06 -9.57
CA PHE A 281 -4.28 -12.69 -8.17
C PHE A 281 -4.56 -11.19 -8.02
N ASP A 282 -5.06 -10.75 -6.87
CA ASP A 282 -5.42 -9.41 -6.38
C ASP A 282 -6.93 -9.16 -6.32
N ASP A 283 -7.73 -9.66 -7.26
CA ASP A 283 -9.15 -9.36 -7.48
C ASP A 283 -9.40 -7.84 -7.66
N MET A 284 -8.62 -7.25 -8.55
CA MET A 284 -8.83 -5.86 -8.95
C MET A 284 -10.08 -5.75 -9.83
N LEU A 285 -11.22 -5.39 -9.26
CA LEU A 285 -12.52 -5.38 -9.93
C LEU A 285 -12.51 -4.71 -11.31
N PRO A 286 -11.87 -3.53 -11.52
CA PRO A 286 -11.82 -2.93 -12.85
C PRO A 286 -11.10 -3.77 -13.91
N VAL A 287 -10.27 -4.73 -13.48
CA VAL A 287 -9.53 -5.65 -14.37
C VAL A 287 -10.26 -6.99 -14.44
N ALA A 288 -10.47 -7.63 -13.27
CA ALA A 288 -10.98 -9.00 -13.19
C ALA A 288 -12.40 -9.18 -13.79
N GLU A 289 -13.25 -8.18 -13.67
CA GLU A 289 -14.61 -8.20 -14.24
C GLU A 289 -14.67 -7.77 -15.71
N GLN A 290 -13.68 -6.99 -16.19
CA GLN A 290 -13.63 -6.49 -17.56
C GLN A 290 -12.86 -7.39 -18.53
N THR A 291 -12.18 -8.43 -18.03
CA THR A 291 -11.64 -9.46 -18.92
C THR A 291 -12.77 -10.24 -19.59
N ASP A 292 -12.51 -10.77 -20.77
CA ASP A 292 -13.42 -11.64 -21.49
C ASP A 292 -12.74 -12.98 -21.80
N PRO A 293 -13.17 -14.08 -21.10
CA PRO A 293 -14.20 -14.15 -20.04
C PRO A 293 -13.75 -13.50 -18.72
N PRO A 294 -14.68 -13.19 -17.76
CA PRO A 294 -14.35 -12.65 -16.45
C PRO A 294 -13.40 -13.54 -15.64
N LEU A 295 -12.38 -12.93 -15.03
CA LEU A 295 -11.22 -13.61 -14.46
C LEU A 295 -11.49 -14.23 -13.08
N THR A 296 -11.30 -15.54 -12.95
CA THR A 296 -11.13 -16.23 -11.68
C THR A 296 -9.79 -15.78 -11.07
N THR A 297 -9.80 -15.36 -9.81
CA THR A 297 -8.61 -14.74 -9.20
C THR A 297 -8.58 -14.91 -7.69
N VAL A 298 -7.40 -14.77 -7.09
CA VAL A 298 -7.23 -14.75 -5.63
C VAL A 298 -7.41 -13.33 -5.13
N ARG A 299 -8.43 -13.11 -4.30
CA ARG A 299 -8.69 -11.81 -3.66
C ARG A 299 -7.75 -11.60 -2.48
N GLN A 300 -7.11 -10.44 -2.44
CA GLN A 300 -6.50 -9.86 -1.26
C GLN A 300 -7.20 -8.53 -0.91
N ASP A 301 -7.30 -8.21 0.38
CA ASP A 301 -7.90 -6.95 0.84
C ASP A 301 -6.87 -5.80 0.78
N ILE A 302 -6.62 -5.30 -0.42
CA ILE A 302 -5.61 -4.26 -0.69
C ILE A 302 -5.95 -2.96 0.06
N GLU A 303 -7.23 -2.54 0.04
CA GLU A 303 -7.66 -1.34 0.75
C GLU A 303 -7.56 -1.54 2.27
N GLY A 304 -7.97 -2.69 2.79
CA GLY A 304 -7.83 -3.07 4.20
C GLY A 304 -6.38 -3.14 4.65
N MET A 305 -5.47 -3.65 3.80
CA MET A 305 -4.03 -3.66 4.06
C MET A 305 -3.50 -2.22 4.24
N GLY A 306 -3.80 -1.32 3.31
CA GLY A 306 -3.39 0.09 3.41
C GLY A 306 -3.94 0.76 4.68
N ARG A 307 -5.21 0.51 5.02
CA ARG A 307 -5.84 1.01 6.25
C ARG A 307 -5.12 0.48 7.50
N LEU A 308 -4.81 -0.82 7.53
CA LEU A 308 -4.14 -1.44 8.67
C LEU A 308 -2.71 -0.90 8.85
N MET A 309 -1.97 -0.70 7.76
CA MET A 309 -0.64 -0.08 7.81
C MET A 309 -0.70 1.29 8.48
N ALA A 310 -1.61 2.17 8.05
CA ALA A 310 -1.78 3.50 8.63
C ALA A 310 -2.18 3.42 10.11
N ARG A 311 -3.09 2.53 10.47
CA ARG A 311 -3.53 2.32 11.87
C ARG A 311 -2.39 1.85 12.77
N LEU A 312 -1.55 0.93 12.31
CA LEU A 312 -0.40 0.45 13.08
C LEU A 312 0.62 1.56 13.30
N LEU A 313 0.89 2.37 12.26
CA LEU A 313 1.77 3.52 12.38
C LEU A 313 1.25 4.53 13.38
N LEU A 314 -0.01 4.97 13.26
CA LEU A 314 -0.62 5.96 14.17
C LEU A 314 -0.59 5.49 15.62
N ARG A 315 -0.93 4.22 15.88
CA ARG A 315 -0.82 3.63 17.21
C ARG A 315 0.61 3.64 17.75
N GLY A 316 1.61 3.42 16.89
CA GLY A 316 3.02 3.52 17.25
C GLY A 316 3.42 4.94 17.64
N LEU A 317 2.93 5.93 16.89
CA LEU A 317 3.18 7.35 17.16
C LEU A 317 2.54 7.81 18.47
N ASP A 318 1.35 7.36 18.81
CA ASP A 318 0.66 7.74 20.06
C ASP A 318 1.37 7.17 21.31
N ARG A 319 2.00 6.00 21.20
CA ARG A 319 2.79 5.39 22.29
C ARG A 319 4.12 6.10 22.56
N ALA A 320 4.67 6.78 21.58
CA ALA A 320 5.94 7.49 21.72
C ALA A 320 5.84 8.77 22.56
N THR A 321 4.65 9.14 23.05
CA THR A 321 4.45 10.26 23.98
C THR A 321 4.70 9.80 25.43
N PRO A 322 5.53 10.52 26.24
CA PRO A 322 6.06 10.05 27.52
C PRO A 322 5.06 9.86 28.68
N ASP A 323 3.78 10.16 28.51
CA ASP A 323 2.81 10.26 29.62
C ASP A 323 2.02 8.96 29.93
N ASP A 324 2.17 7.88 29.17
CA ASP A 324 1.42 6.65 29.42
C ASP A 324 2.28 5.55 30.08
N ALA A 325 2.16 5.45 31.41
CA ALA A 325 2.79 4.39 32.23
C ALA A 325 2.20 2.98 32.02
N GLU A 326 1.11 2.83 31.28
CA GLU A 326 0.51 1.57 30.86
C GLU A 326 0.64 1.41 29.33
N ALA A 327 1.84 1.11 28.86
CA ALA A 327 2.04 0.81 27.45
C ALA A 327 1.29 -0.48 27.08
N PRO A 328 0.29 -0.44 26.16
CA PRO A 328 -0.31 -1.66 25.64
C PRO A 328 0.75 -2.53 24.96
N ALA A 329 0.48 -3.84 24.81
CA ALA A 329 1.40 -4.81 24.22
C ALA A 329 2.05 -4.28 22.92
N PRO A 330 3.35 -4.59 22.66
CA PRO A 330 4.01 -4.16 21.43
C PRO A 330 3.20 -4.55 20.19
N ALA A 331 3.20 -3.72 19.17
CA ALA A 331 2.56 -4.06 17.90
C ALA A 331 3.19 -5.36 17.36
N PRO A 332 2.40 -6.26 16.76
CA PRO A 332 2.97 -7.45 16.14
C PRO A 332 3.98 -7.04 15.07
N SER A 333 5.13 -7.68 15.03
CA SER A 333 6.19 -7.41 14.06
C SER A 333 5.72 -7.65 12.61
N GLY A 334 4.82 -8.61 12.37
CA GLY A 334 4.23 -8.89 11.07
C GLY A 334 2.76 -9.27 11.17
N VAL A 335 1.94 -8.72 10.29
CA VAL A 335 0.53 -9.11 10.12
C VAL A 335 0.33 -9.65 8.72
N ILE A 336 -0.09 -10.91 8.62
CA ILE A 336 -0.43 -11.55 7.35
C ILE A 336 -1.95 -11.62 7.22
N LEU A 337 -2.48 -10.97 6.20
CA LEU A 337 -3.92 -10.98 5.89
C LEU A 337 -4.28 -12.20 5.05
N PRO A 338 -5.41 -12.85 5.33
CA PRO A 338 -5.85 -14.00 4.55
C PRO A 338 -6.23 -13.60 3.12
N THR A 339 -6.13 -14.57 2.21
CA THR A 339 -6.59 -14.45 0.82
C THR A 339 -7.73 -15.43 0.53
N THR A 340 -8.52 -15.16 -0.49
CA THR A 340 -9.68 -15.99 -0.86
C THR A 340 -9.76 -16.14 -2.38
N LEU A 341 -9.95 -17.35 -2.88
CA LEU A 341 -10.20 -17.59 -4.30
C LEU A 341 -11.63 -17.13 -4.67
N VAL A 342 -11.73 -16.33 -5.72
CA VAL A 342 -12.99 -15.84 -6.30
C VAL A 342 -13.17 -16.49 -7.65
N HIS A 343 -14.16 -17.36 -7.74
CA HIS A 343 -14.49 -18.06 -8.99
C HIS A 343 -15.27 -17.16 -9.93
N ARG A 344 -14.84 -17.12 -11.20
CA ARG A 344 -15.55 -16.51 -12.33
C ARG A 344 -15.50 -17.47 -13.54
N ALA A 345 -15.30 -16.97 -14.75
CA ALA A 345 -15.48 -17.74 -15.95
C ALA A 345 -14.19 -18.25 -16.62
N THR A 346 -13.01 -17.86 -16.13
CA THR A 346 -11.72 -18.29 -16.74
C THR A 346 -11.17 -19.60 -16.17
N ALA A 347 -11.74 -20.08 -15.05
CA ALA A 347 -11.33 -21.35 -14.45
C ALA A 347 -12.40 -21.89 -13.50
#